data_968d6226bbcdc6af6759d60b7e9d7b06
#
_entry.id   968d6226bbcdc6af6759d60b7e9d7b06
#
_cell.length_a   1.000
_cell.length_b   1.000
_cell.length_c   1.000
_cell.angle_alpha   90.00
_cell.angle_beta   90.00
_cell.angle_gamma   90.00
#
_symmetry.space_group_name_H-M   'P 1'
#
loop_
_entity.id
_entity.type
_entity.pdbx_description
1 polymer ?
#
loop_
_entity_poly.entity_id
_entity_poly.type
_entity_poly.pdbx_seq_one_letter_code
_entity_poly.pdbx_strand_id
1 'polypeptide(L)'
;VAGIAALEDVEYVSRTRDVLAGERAWLSHELSSLGLSVVPSDANFLLVRTPAKDIPERLYKQGVLVRTCDSFSVLSRFWCRVAVRTRKENARLAMAFGRALRAEGASGEGEPDKRGCASCSGAMAGAYGRGSTKEVDTRG
;
A
#
# COMPACT_ATOMS: atom_id res chain seq x y z
N VAL A 1 20.80 23.51 -8.82
CA VAL A 1 19.95 24.07 -9.89
C VAL A 1 18.74 23.16 -10.15
N ALA A 2 18.92 21.84 -10.45
CA ALA A 2 17.80 20.94 -10.73
C ALA A 2 16.79 20.79 -9.59
N GLY A 3 17.26 20.73 -8.33
CA GLY A 3 16.39 20.61 -7.16
C GLY A 3 15.47 21.84 -6.93
N ILE A 4 15.97 23.02 -7.19
CA ILE A 4 15.17 24.27 -7.08
C ILE A 4 14.07 24.26 -8.13
N ALA A 5 14.40 24.01 -9.39
CA ALA A 5 13.43 23.93 -10.47
C ALA A 5 12.34 22.86 -10.22
N ALA A 6 12.70 21.71 -9.62
CA ALA A 6 11.74 20.68 -9.28
C ALA A 6 10.78 21.09 -8.14
N LEU A 7 11.23 21.94 -7.21
CA LEU A 7 10.37 22.48 -6.13
C LEU A 7 9.42 23.57 -6.62
N GLU A 8 9.78 24.26 -7.71
CA GLU A 8 8.97 25.31 -8.32
C GLU A 8 7.84 24.76 -9.22
N ASP A 9 7.94 23.49 -9.66
CA ASP A 9 6.94 22.82 -10.49
C ASP A 9 5.76 22.29 -9.66
N VAL A 10 4.92 23.21 -9.19
CA VAL A 10 3.74 22.90 -8.36
C VAL A 10 2.71 22.06 -9.14
N GLU A 11 2.60 22.27 -10.44
CA GLU A 11 1.66 21.54 -11.30
C GLU A 11 2.05 20.05 -11.42
N TYR A 12 3.35 19.78 -11.57
CA TYR A 12 3.85 18.39 -11.57
C TYR A 12 3.54 17.68 -10.27
N VAL A 13 3.73 18.35 -9.13
CA VAL A 13 3.44 17.78 -7.81
C VAL A 13 1.95 17.45 -7.66
N SER A 14 1.07 18.37 -8.07
CA SER A 14 -0.38 18.16 -8.01
C SER A 14 -0.82 16.98 -8.87
N ARG A 15 -0.43 16.97 -10.15
CA ARG A 15 -0.73 15.86 -11.07
C ARG A 15 -0.20 14.52 -10.55
N THR A 16 1.01 14.51 -10.00
CA THR A 16 1.61 13.29 -9.47
C THR A 16 0.81 12.75 -8.28
N ARG A 17 0.36 13.62 -7.39
CA ARG A 17 -0.50 13.23 -6.25
C ARG A 17 -1.81 12.60 -6.70
N ASP A 18 -2.48 13.20 -7.67
CA ASP A 18 -3.76 12.70 -8.19
C ASP A 18 -3.60 11.33 -8.85
N VAL A 19 -2.59 11.19 -9.70
CA VAL A 19 -2.27 9.90 -10.33
C VAL A 19 -1.94 8.84 -9.28
N LEU A 20 -1.08 9.16 -8.32
CA LEU A 20 -0.71 8.23 -7.25
C LEU A 20 -1.90 7.85 -6.38
N ALA A 21 -2.82 8.78 -6.08
CA ALA A 21 -4.02 8.49 -5.31
C ALA A 21 -4.90 7.45 -6.02
N GLY A 22 -5.15 7.65 -7.32
CA GLY A 22 -5.92 6.71 -8.13
C GLY A 22 -5.26 5.33 -8.28
N GLU A 23 -3.97 5.32 -8.55
CA GLU A 23 -3.20 4.06 -8.67
C GLU A 23 -3.07 3.31 -7.35
N ARG A 24 -2.93 4.03 -6.24
CA ARG A 24 -2.88 3.46 -4.90
C ARG A 24 -4.21 2.81 -4.52
N ALA A 25 -5.32 3.50 -4.75
CA ALA A 25 -6.66 2.96 -4.48
C ALA A 25 -6.91 1.68 -5.30
N TRP A 26 -6.58 1.71 -6.60
CA TRP A 26 -6.72 0.56 -7.47
C TRP A 26 -5.86 -0.63 -7.00
N LEU A 27 -4.57 -0.40 -6.75
CA LEU A 27 -3.65 -1.44 -6.31
C LEU A 27 -4.06 -2.04 -4.94
N SER A 28 -4.50 -1.19 -4.01
CA SER A 28 -5.01 -1.63 -2.71
C SER A 28 -6.21 -2.55 -2.88
N HIS A 29 -7.15 -2.19 -3.75
CA HIS A 29 -8.32 -3.02 -4.07
C HIS A 29 -7.92 -4.37 -4.66
N GLU A 30 -7.03 -4.39 -5.67
CA GLU A 30 -6.57 -5.63 -6.30
C GLU A 30 -5.88 -6.58 -5.32
N LEU A 31 -4.98 -6.05 -4.48
CA LEU A 31 -4.29 -6.86 -3.48
C LEU A 31 -5.24 -7.38 -2.40
N SER A 32 -6.22 -6.57 -1.98
CA SER A 32 -7.26 -7.00 -1.04
C SER A 32 -8.17 -8.07 -1.62
N SER A 33 -8.50 -8.01 -2.91
CA SER A 33 -9.30 -9.04 -3.59
C SER A 33 -8.58 -10.40 -3.68
N LEU A 34 -7.25 -10.39 -3.59
CA LEU A 34 -6.43 -11.60 -3.47
C LEU A 34 -6.35 -12.15 -2.01
N GLY A 35 -7.07 -11.55 -1.07
CA GLY A 35 -7.07 -11.95 0.34
C GLY A 35 -5.91 -11.38 1.17
N LEU A 36 -5.14 -10.44 0.62
CA LEU A 36 -4.05 -9.80 1.35
C LEU A 36 -4.57 -8.66 2.23
N SER A 37 -4.00 -8.50 3.43
CA SER A 37 -4.26 -7.34 4.27
C SER A 37 -3.38 -6.17 3.83
N VAL A 38 -4.00 -5.08 3.39
CA VAL A 38 -3.33 -3.87 2.94
C VAL A 38 -3.60 -2.74 3.93
N VAL A 39 -2.53 -2.11 4.43
CA VAL A 39 -2.67 -0.96 5.34
C VAL A 39 -2.98 0.30 4.53
N PRO A 40 -3.98 1.10 4.94
CA PRO A 40 -4.25 2.41 4.32
C PRO A 40 -3.00 3.29 4.34
N SER A 41 -2.74 3.99 3.24
CA SER A 41 -1.52 4.79 3.07
C SER A 41 -1.79 6.02 2.20
N ASP A 42 -1.15 7.14 2.54
CA ASP A 42 -1.09 8.34 1.71
C ASP A 42 0.25 8.49 0.97
N ALA A 43 1.16 7.55 1.19
CA ALA A 43 2.47 7.51 0.55
C ALA A 43 2.40 6.90 -0.87
N ASN A 44 3.53 6.92 -1.55
CA ASN A 44 3.72 6.27 -2.86
C ASN A 44 4.04 4.76 -2.74
N PHE A 45 3.69 4.16 -1.63
CA PHE A 45 3.82 2.72 -1.38
C PHE A 45 2.69 2.21 -0.48
N LEU A 46 2.46 0.90 -0.52
CA LEU A 46 1.56 0.19 0.36
C LEU A 46 2.34 -0.77 1.25
N LEU A 47 1.88 -0.94 2.48
CA LEU A 47 2.34 -1.99 3.38
C LEU A 47 1.34 -3.14 3.30
N VAL A 48 1.83 -4.32 2.95
CA VAL A 48 1.03 -5.50 2.66
C VAL A 48 1.45 -6.63 3.57
N ARG A 49 0.49 -7.25 4.25
CA ARG A 49 0.72 -8.47 5.01
C ARG A 49 0.51 -9.69 4.11
N THR A 50 1.49 -10.56 4.08
CA THR A 50 1.47 -11.82 3.32
C THR A 50 1.19 -13.01 4.25
N PRO A 51 0.56 -14.07 3.77
CA PRO A 51 0.28 -15.26 4.58
C PRO A 51 1.54 -16.06 4.89
N ALA A 52 2.58 -16.01 4.02
CA ALA A 52 3.83 -16.73 4.18
C ALA A 52 5.05 -15.82 4.07
N LYS A 53 6.13 -16.18 4.76
CA LYS A 53 7.39 -15.41 4.83
C LYS A 53 8.18 -15.40 3.52
N ASP A 54 7.96 -16.37 2.66
CA ASP A 54 8.68 -16.58 1.39
C ASP A 54 7.98 -15.93 0.18
N ILE A 55 6.84 -15.27 0.37
CA ILE A 55 6.16 -14.54 -0.70
C ILE A 55 7.09 -13.52 -1.40
N PRO A 56 7.89 -12.70 -0.69
CA PRO A 56 8.84 -11.80 -1.36
C PRO A 56 9.85 -12.54 -2.25
N GLU A 57 10.34 -13.70 -1.85
CA GLU A 57 11.25 -14.52 -2.64
C GLU A 57 10.56 -15.11 -3.88
N ARG A 58 9.32 -15.59 -3.73
CA ARG A 58 8.51 -16.08 -4.86
C ARG A 58 8.23 -14.97 -5.88
N LEU A 59 8.00 -13.73 -5.42
CA LEU A 59 7.86 -12.56 -6.28
C LEU A 59 9.16 -12.24 -7.02
N TYR A 60 10.29 -12.30 -6.30
CA TYR A 60 11.61 -12.08 -6.89
C TYR A 60 11.90 -13.07 -8.04
N LYS A 61 11.59 -14.35 -7.86
CA LYS A 61 11.70 -15.38 -8.92
C LYS A 61 10.85 -15.08 -10.16
N GLN A 62 9.80 -14.25 -10.02
CA GLN A 62 8.95 -13.77 -11.12
C GLN A 62 9.42 -12.41 -11.69
N GLY A 63 10.58 -11.92 -11.28
CA GLY A 63 11.13 -10.63 -11.70
C GLY A 63 10.41 -9.43 -11.08
N VAL A 64 9.79 -9.60 -9.90
CA VAL A 64 9.13 -8.55 -9.12
C VAL A 64 9.84 -8.39 -7.79
N LEU A 65 10.48 -7.22 -7.59
CA LEU A 65 11.15 -6.89 -6.35
C LEU A 65 10.23 -6.10 -5.43
N VAL A 66 10.03 -6.60 -4.22
CA VAL A 66 9.37 -5.91 -3.11
C VAL A 66 10.35 -5.75 -1.96
N ARG A 67 10.11 -4.77 -1.09
CA ARG A 67 10.97 -4.56 0.07
C ARG A 67 10.39 -5.29 1.29
N THR A 68 11.16 -6.19 1.89
CA THR A 68 10.82 -6.81 3.17
C THR A 68 10.92 -5.80 4.32
N CYS A 69 10.21 -6.04 5.40
CA CYS A 69 10.18 -5.17 6.57
C CYS A 69 10.96 -5.74 7.76
N ASP A 70 11.90 -6.65 7.52
CA ASP A 70 12.69 -7.35 8.56
C ASP A 70 13.50 -6.42 9.46
N SER A 71 13.86 -5.22 8.97
CA SER A 71 14.60 -4.23 9.73
C SER A 71 13.77 -3.47 10.77
N PHE A 72 12.46 -3.64 10.76
CA PHE A 72 11.55 -2.98 11.69
C PHE A 72 11.18 -3.95 12.82
N SER A 73 11.50 -3.61 14.06
CA SER A 73 11.26 -4.45 15.24
C SER A 73 9.78 -4.77 15.48
N VAL A 74 8.88 -3.94 14.96
CA VAL A 74 7.42 -4.09 15.11
C VAL A 74 6.79 -4.90 13.98
N LEU A 75 7.46 -4.99 12.82
CA LEU A 75 6.98 -5.71 11.65
C LEU A 75 7.73 -7.02 11.50
N SER A 76 7.01 -8.11 11.27
CA SER A 76 7.58 -9.42 11.02
C SER A 76 7.87 -9.64 9.53
N ARG A 77 8.51 -10.78 9.20
CA ARG A 77 8.76 -11.21 7.81
C ARG A 77 7.49 -11.44 6.96
N PHE A 78 6.31 -11.38 7.59
CA PHE A 78 5.03 -11.43 6.89
C PHE A 78 4.64 -10.09 6.26
N TRP A 79 5.42 -9.04 6.46
CA TRP A 79 5.14 -7.72 5.91
C TRP A 79 6.11 -7.37 4.81
N CYS A 80 5.57 -6.87 3.72
CA CYS A 80 6.37 -6.28 2.65
C CYS A 80 5.81 -4.92 2.22
N ARG A 81 6.71 -4.07 1.74
CA ARG A 81 6.39 -2.77 1.18
C ARG A 81 6.44 -2.84 -0.34
N VAL A 82 5.35 -2.45 -0.99
CA VAL A 82 5.22 -2.42 -2.44
C VAL A 82 5.09 -0.97 -2.91
N ALA A 83 5.82 -0.58 -3.94
CA ALA A 83 5.72 0.76 -4.52
C ALA A 83 4.46 0.86 -5.38
N VAL A 84 3.77 2.00 -5.29
CA VAL A 84 2.71 2.38 -6.22
C VAL A 84 3.37 2.98 -7.46
N ARG A 85 3.08 2.42 -8.63
CA ARG A 85 3.69 2.79 -9.91
C ARG A 85 2.62 3.02 -10.97
N THR A 86 2.99 2.89 -12.23
CA THR A 86 2.02 2.97 -13.34
C THR A 86 1.04 1.79 -13.30
N ARG A 87 -0.15 1.96 -13.89
CA ARG A 87 -1.19 0.92 -13.98
C ARG A 87 -0.63 -0.41 -14.52
N LYS A 88 0.19 -0.36 -15.56
CA LYS A 88 0.80 -1.53 -16.17
C LYS A 88 1.70 -2.29 -15.19
N GLU A 89 2.52 -1.57 -14.43
CA GLU A 89 3.42 -2.16 -13.43
C GLU A 89 2.65 -2.68 -12.22
N ASN A 90 1.64 -1.94 -11.76
CA ASN A 90 0.76 -2.34 -10.67
C ASN A 90 -0.02 -3.62 -11.02
N ALA A 91 -0.55 -3.73 -12.25
CA ALA A 91 -1.23 -4.93 -12.72
C ALA A 91 -0.27 -6.14 -12.78
N ARG A 92 0.97 -5.93 -13.25
CA ARG A 92 2.00 -6.98 -13.22
C ARG A 92 2.30 -7.46 -11.80
N LEU A 93 2.39 -6.52 -10.85
CA LEU A 93 2.59 -6.83 -9.42
C LEU A 93 1.43 -7.66 -8.87
N ALA A 94 0.18 -7.24 -9.08
CA ALA A 94 -1.02 -7.96 -8.63
C ALA A 94 -1.09 -9.39 -9.20
N MET A 95 -0.81 -9.55 -10.50
CA MET A 95 -0.73 -10.88 -11.12
C MET A 95 0.38 -11.76 -10.52
N ALA A 96 1.54 -11.17 -10.19
CA ALA A 96 2.64 -11.90 -9.57
C ALA A 96 2.26 -12.38 -8.15
N PHE A 97 1.60 -11.53 -7.36
CA PHE A 97 1.04 -11.93 -6.06
C PHE A 97 0.03 -13.08 -6.21
N GLY A 98 -0.91 -12.98 -7.14
CA GLY A 98 -1.88 -14.04 -7.40
C GLY A 98 -1.22 -15.39 -7.76
N ARG A 99 -0.10 -15.39 -8.48
CA ARG A 99 0.69 -16.61 -8.76
C ARG A 99 1.45 -17.11 -7.53
N ALA A 100 2.07 -16.19 -6.78
CA ALA A 100 2.83 -16.52 -5.59
C ALA A 100 1.95 -17.15 -4.49
N LEU A 101 0.71 -16.67 -4.34
CA LEU A 101 -0.26 -17.19 -3.39
C LEU A 101 -0.79 -18.59 -3.78
N ARG A 102 -1.04 -18.83 -5.07
CA ARG A 102 -1.47 -20.16 -5.55
C ARG A 102 -0.43 -21.24 -5.38
N ALA A 103 0.85 -20.90 -5.35
CA ALA A 103 1.94 -21.84 -5.13
C ALA A 103 2.00 -22.34 -3.67
N GLU A 104 1.24 -21.78 -2.74
CA GLU A 104 1.13 -22.24 -1.34
C GLU A 104 0.42 -23.58 -1.19
N GLY A 105 -0.41 -24.00 -2.15
CA GLY A 105 -1.10 -25.29 -2.09
C GLY A 105 -0.18 -26.52 -2.15
N ALA A 106 1.15 -26.34 -2.30
CA ALA A 106 2.12 -27.42 -2.46
C ALA A 106 3.12 -27.57 -1.27
N SER A 107 3.13 -26.67 -0.30
CA SER A 107 4.03 -26.76 0.87
C SER A 107 3.35 -26.12 2.08
N GLY A 108 2.67 -26.96 2.85
CA GLY A 108 2.06 -26.56 4.11
C GLY A 108 3.12 -26.41 5.20
N GLU A 109 3.25 -25.20 5.74
CA GLU A 109 3.66 -24.90 7.10
C GLU A 109 3.37 -23.43 7.35
N GLY A 110 2.10 -23.14 7.62
CA GLY A 110 1.62 -21.83 8.06
C GLY A 110 1.30 -21.91 9.56
N GLU A 111 2.24 -21.58 10.42
CA GLU A 111 1.92 -21.32 11.82
C GLU A 111 1.29 -19.94 11.93
N PRO A 112 0.04 -19.82 12.40
CA PRO A 112 -0.60 -18.52 12.58
C PRO A 112 0.05 -17.82 13.79
N ASP A 113 0.82 -16.77 13.52
CA ASP A 113 1.28 -15.86 14.59
C ASP A 113 0.06 -15.23 15.27
N LYS A 114 -0.26 -15.72 16.46
CA LYS A 114 -1.37 -15.26 17.31
C LYS A 114 -1.15 -13.88 17.94
N ARG A 115 -0.11 -13.15 17.55
CA ARG A 115 0.10 -11.75 17.96
C ARG A 115 -0.53 -10.78 16.97
N GLY A 116 -1.84 -10.98 16.72
CA GLY A 116 -2.68 -9.99 16.09
C GLY A 116 -2.83 -8.81 17.03
N CYS A 117 -2.46 -7.62 16.57
CA CYS A 117 -2.78 -6.38 17.25
C CYS A 117 -4.30 -6.24 17.41
N ALA A 118 -4.82 -6.65 18.57
CA ALA A 118 -6.23 -6.52 18.92
C ALA A 118 -6.69 -5.05 19.10
N SER A 119 -5.78 -4.08 18.91
CA SER A 119 -6.07 -2.65 19.10
C SER A 119 -6.40 -1.89 17.79
N CYS A 120 -6.34 -2.52 16.62
CA CYS A 120 -6.64 -1.82 15.36
C CYS A 120 -8.10 -1.91 14.90
N SER A 121 -8.95 -2.66 15.60
CA SER A 121 -10.36 -2.85 15.20
C SER A 121 -11.36 -1.83 15.79
N GLY A 122 -10.89 -0.81 16.51
CA GLY A 122 -11.82 0.00 17.31
C GLY A 122 -11.72 1.53 17.22
N ALA A 123 -10.94 2.12 16.34
CA ALA A 123 -10.73 3.58 16.46
C ALA A 123 -10.49 4.34 15.14
N MET A 124 -11.21 4.03 14.05
CA MET A 124 -11.21 4.90 12.86
C MET A 124 -12.57 4.98 12.14
N ALA A 125 -13.66 4.95 12.91
CA ALA A 125 -14.97 5.36 12.41
C ALA A 125 -15.39 6.63 13.17
N GLY A 126 -14.88 7.79 12.77
CA GLY A 126 -15.41 9.03 13.34
C GLY A 126 -14.42 10.17 13.50
N ALA A 127 -13.78 10.64 12.44
CA ALA A 127 -13.16 11.97 12.45
C ALA A 127 -12.88 12.50 11.04
N TYR A 128 -13.87 12.51 10.15
CA TYR A 128 -13.89 13.46 9.03
C TYR A 128 -15.24 14.19 9.06
N GLY A 129 -15.38 15.02 10.08
CA GLY A 129 -16.45 15.98 10.22
C GLY A 129 -16.23 17.16 9.27
N ARG A 130 -17.21 17.34 8.43
CA ARG A 130 -17.51 18.44 7.52
C ARG A 130 -16.91 19.79 7.96
N GLY A 131 -15.98 20.31 7.17
CA GLY A 131 -15.57 21.71 7.20
C GLY A 131 -16.74 22.58 6.77
N SER A 132 -17.28 23.33 7.73
CA SER A 132 -18.29 24.35 7.54
C SER A 132 -17.71 25.49 6.72
N THR A 133 -18.26 25.74 5.54
CA THR A 133 -18.07 26.95 4.75
C THR A 133 -18.60 28.13 5.54
N LYS A 134 -17.71 29.00 6.02
CA LYS A 134 -18.10 30.33 6.52
C LYS A 134 -18.32 31.24 5.30
N GLU A 135 -19.58 31.55 5.09
CA GLU A 135 -20.07 32.60 4.23
C GLU A 135 -19.56 33.95 4.77
N VAL A 136 -18.78 34.65 3.94
CA VAL A 136 -18.34 36.02 4.24
C VAL A 136 -19.43 36.96 3.75
N ASP A 137 -20.21 37.47 4.70
CA ASP A 137 -21.18 38.53 4.48
C ASP A 137 -20.43 39.86 4.23
N THR A 138 -20.57 40.40 3.04
CA THR A 138 -20.03 41.72 2.63
C THR A 138 -21.15 42.73 2.72
N ARG A 139 -21.26 43.40 3.87
CA ARG A 139 -22.04 44.66 3.98
C ARG A 139 -21.34 45.63 4.94
N GLY A 140 -20.97 46.77 4.42
CA GLY A 140 -20.51 47.93 5.16
C GLY A 140 -19.45 48.70 4.40
#